data_bd25881261e739b0e601bd28073f0cb2
#
_entry.id   bd25881261e739b0e601bd28073f0cb2
#
_cell.length_a   1.000
_cell.length_b   1.000
_cell.length_c   1.000
_cell.angle_alpha   90.00
_cell.angle_beta   90.00
_cell.angle_gamma   90.00
#
_symmetry.space_group_name_H-M   'P 1'
#
loop_
_entity.id
_entity.type
_entity.pdbx_description
1 polymer ?
#
loop_
_entity_poly.entity_id
_entity_poly.type
_entity_poly.pdbx_seq_one_letter_code
_entity_poly.pdbx_strand_id
1 'polypeptide(L)'
;MKKIKFLSAMLCFLFIFQCMLVPGYAVEMGETVVPDDAQLTQSMPASPETQEIPFGMVSIQKGCRTINGMNPLAGSDPRLATAQSVFLYEVNTDTVVYAYNPDTQVHPGTLAKILLSMIVLENCELDDKVTVTEGIQSYIPSGAGNIQLKSNEVMKVVDLLHAVIMQNANDAAVALAHHVAGTTGEFLQMMNNRAKQIGCTNTEFGNISGLYTAQSLSTGRDMAKILREAIKNPDFKEIMKTQTYTIPATDMMEERSFNTQNYFIYDRDLQDFFDDRVTGGMQSYHADTGASIAVTAESKGMSYIAVVLGAVRTFAENGWMPLIYGNFNEMSELLEFGFSQFKVNQIIYDGMSLNQFVVNGAESYVVGEARVDINSVVPNSAQMNNLQMNYKIVDGGLRAPIQEGQLIATLEVQYRSSVLAEAEVYAVSGVKSIDDTGVTIRSTAVRSDSDTSGVLSVIGTICIIILGLAAAYLGFNSYMRSKMRAQRKKRRAARRRSR
;
A
#
# COMPACT_ATOMS: atom_id res chain seq x y z
N MET A 1 -34.18 39.05 6.26
CA MET A 1 -33.39 37.85 5.86
C MET A 1 -33.81 36.50 6.47
N LYS A 2 -34.52 36.41 7.61
CA LYS A 2 -34.97 35.13 8.20
C LYS A 2 -36.25 34.52 7.58
N LYS A 3 -37.06 35.31 6.85
CA LYS A 3 -38.29 34.83 6.19
C LYS A 3 -38.01 34.12 4.85
N ILE A 4 -36.93 34.46 4.16
CA ILE A 4 -36.58 33.89 2.87
C ILE A 4 -36.01 32.46 3.02
N LYS A 5 -35.28 32.17 4.11
CA LYS A 5 -34.75 30.85 4.39
C LYS A 5 -35.85 29.82 4.77
N PHE A 6 -36.95 30.26 5.35
CA PHE A 6 -38.07 29.36 5.70
C PHE A 6 -38.92 29.01 4.49
N LEU A 7 -39.08 29.92 3.55
CA LEU A 7 -39.80 29.68 2.30
C LEU A 7 -39.01 28.69 1.39
N SER A 8 -37.69 28.83 1.36
CA SER A 8 -36.81 27.89 0.61
C SER A 8 -36.84 26.47 1.16
N ALA A 9 -36.82 26.27 2.48
CA ALA A 9 -36.93 24.96 3.09
C ALA A 9 -38.29 24.30 2.85
N MET A 10 -39.37 25.08 2.84
CA MET A 10 -40.73 24.59 2.56
C MET A 10 -40.93 24.25 1.09
N LEU A 11 -40.31 24.96 0.15
CA LEU A 11 -40.31 24.62 -1.27
C LEU A 11 -39.50 23.34 -1.58
N CYS A 12 -38.35 23.12 -0.91
CA CYS A 12 -37.60 21.88 -1.05
C CYS A 12 -38.38 20.63 -0.52
N PHE A 13 -39.16 20.83 0.55
CA PHE A 13 -40.00 19.73 1.08
C PHE A 13 -41.17 19.39 0.18
N LEU A 14 -41.75 20.37 -0.50
CA LEU A 14 -42.81 20.17 -1.49
C LEU A 14 -42.28 19.51 -2.78
N PHE A 15 -41.02 19.78 -3.18
CA PHE A 15 -40.40 19.17 -4.35
C PHE A 15 -40.04 17.70 -4.11
N ILE A 16 -39.57 17.34 -2.91
CA ILE A 16 -39.30 15.95 -2.53
C ILE A 16 -40.59 15.12 -2.45
N PHE A 17 -41.71 15.73 -2.02
CA PHE A 17 -42.99 15.03 -1.96
C PHE A 17 -43.62 14.80 -3.35
N GLN A 18 -43.30 15.65 -4.35
CA GLN A 18 -43.81 15.51 -5.71
C GLN A 18 -43.06 14.47 -6.53
N CYS A 19 -41.79 14.14 -6.15
CA CYS A 19 -41.03 13.07 -6.78
C CYS A 19 -41.42 11.67 -6.30
N MET A 20 -42.19 11.52 -5.21
CA MET A 20 -42.68 10.22 -4.72
C MET A 20 -44.05 9.78 -5.30
N LEU A 21 -44.65 10.57 -6.18
CA LEU A 21 -45.98 10.31 -6.75
C LEU A 21 -45.93 10.05 -8.27
N VAL A 22 -44.84 9.45 -8.79
CA VAL A 22 -44.81 8.99 -10.19
C VAL A 22 -45.17 7.49 -10.20
N PRO A 23 -46.24 7.09 -10.90
CA PRO A 23 -46.60 5.67 -11.04
C PRO A 23 -45.54 4.93 -11.86
N GLY A 24 -45.20 3.71 -11.40
CA GLY A 24 -44.18 2.85 -12.03
C GLY A 24 -44.41 2.62 -13.51
N TYR A 25 -43.38 2.82 -14.28
CA TYR A 25 -43.27 2.26 -15.62
C TYR A 25 -42.85 0.79 -15.49
N ALA A 26 -43.76 -0.09 -15.90
CA ALA A 26 -43.43 -1.48 -16.14
C ALA A 26 -42.51 -1.56 -17.35
N VAL A 27 -41.30 -2.09 -17.17
CA VAL A 27 -40.41 -2.45 -18.29
C VAL A 27 -40.88 -3.83 -18.79
N GLU A 28 -41.40 -3.89 -20.02
CA GLU A 28 -41.60 -5.14 -20.70
C GLU A 28 -40.28 -5.87 -20.91
N MET A 29 -40.19 -7.08 -20.36
CA MET A 29 -39.10 -8.00 -20.64
C MET A 29 -39.33 -8.62 -22.02
N GLY A 30 -38.52 -8.21 -22.98
CA GLY A 30 -38.45 -8.86 -24.29
C GLY A 30 -37.87 -10.27 -24.15
N GLU A 31 -38.59 -11.22 -24.73
CA GLU A 31 -38.16 -12.61 -24.91
C GLU A 31 -36.85 -12.66 -25.71
N THR A 32 -35.79 -13.18 -25.09
CA THR A 32 -34.58 -13.58 -25.81
C THR A 32 -34.72 -15.03 -26.24
N VAL A 33 -34.75 -15.22 -27.57
CA VAL A 33 -34.65 -16.49 -28.27
C VAL A 33 -33.29 -17.14 -27.93
N VAL A 34 -33.36 -18.38 -27.43
CA VAL A 34 -32.21 -19.26 -27.22
C VAL A 34 -31.92 -19.99 -28.52
N PRO A 35 -30.71 -19.96 -29.07
CA PRO A 35 -30.29 -20.91 -30.08
C PRO A 35 -29.77 -22.19 -29.44
N ASP A 36 -30.23 -23.29 -29.94
CA ASP A 36 -29.89 -24.66 -29.57
C ASP A 36 -28.51 -25.07 -30.16
N ASP A 37 -27.83 -25.97 -29.44
CA ASP A 37 -26.78 -26.85 -29.91
C ASP A 37 -25.42 -26.31 -30.41
N ALA A 38 -24.40 -26.35 -29.53
CA ALA A 38 -23.08 -26.83 -29.94
C ALA A 38 -22.36 -27.51 -28.75
N GLN A 39 -22.21 -28.80 -28.83
CA GLN A 39 -21.33 -29.61 -27.97
C GLN A 39 -19.88 -29.12 -28.07
N LEU A 40 -19.32 -28.71 -26.96
CA LEU A 40 -17.88 -28.60 -26.81
C LEU A 40 -17.50 -29.23 -25.48
N THR A 41 -17.03 -30.45 -25.56
CA THR A 41 -16.20 -31.10 -24.53
C THR A 41 -14.94 -30.27 -24.37
N GLN A 42 -14.89 -29.41 -23.35
CA GLN A 42 -13.65 -28.85 -22.86
C GLN A 42 -13.36 -29.41 -21.45
N SER A 43 -12.21 -30.07 -21.37
CA SER A 43 -11.55 -30.49 -20.14
C SER A 43 -11.54 -29.38 -19.11
N MET A 44 -11.92 -29.72 -17.87
CA MET A 44 -11.79 -28.84 -16.71
C MET A 44 -10.35 -28.27 -16.67
N PRO A 45 -10.18 -26.94 -16.58
CA PRO A 45 -8.88 -26.38 -16.26
C PRO A 45 -8.51 -26.82 -14.83
N ALA A 46 -7.25 -27.19 -14.67
CA ALA A 46 -6.63 -27.44 -13.39
C ALA A 46 -6.93 -26.31 -12.42
N SER A 47 -7.04 -26.63 -11.11
CA SER A 47 -7.06 -25.69 -9.99
C SER A 47 -6.23 -24.46 -10.32
N PRO A 48 -6.74 -23.23 -10.13
CA PRO A 48 -5.90 -22.07 -10.31
C PRO A 48 -4.73 -22.22 -9.34
N GLU A 49 -3.53 -22.42 -9.89
CA GLU A 49 -2.31 -22.16 -9.17
C GLU A 49 -2.48 -20.79 -8.55
N THR A 50 -2.25 -20.68 -7.26
CA THR A 50 -2.17 -19.42 -6.54
C THR A 50 -1.20 -18.55 -7.34
N GLN A 51 -1.74 -17.70 -8.22
CA GLN A 51 -0.95 -16.67 -8.86
C GLN A 51 -0.47 -15.78 -7.73
N GLU A 52 0.81 -15.87 -7.42
CA GLU A 52 1.46 -14.91 -6.54
C GLU A 52 1.09 -13.52 -7.05
N ILE A 53 0.40 -12.75 -6.21
CA ILE A 53 0.01 -11.39 -6.54
C ILE A 53 1.30 -10.62 -6.83
N PRO A 54 1.48 -10.07 -8.04
CA PRO A 54 2.74 -9.46 -8.41
C PRO A 54 3.10 -8.33 -7.46
N PHE A 55 4.33 -8.31 -6.98
CA PHE A 55 4.90 -7.33 -6.06
C PHE A 55 4.41 -5.90 -6.36
N GLY A 56 3.76 -5.28 -5.40
CA GLY A 56 3.30 -3.90 -5.49
C GLY A 56 2.11 -3.66 -6.43
N MET A 57 1.40 -4.69 -6.92
CA MET A 57 0.24 -4.49 -7.81
C MET A 57 -1.08 -4.26 -7.08
N VAL A 58 -1.23 -4.71 -5.84
CA VAL A 58 -2.55 -4.80 -5.19
C VAL A 58 -3.15 -3.44 -4.87
N SER A 59 -2.37 -2.44 -4.52
CA SER A 59 -2.93 -1.15 -4.11
C SER A 59 -2.64 0.02 -5.05
N ILE A 60 -1.63 -0.06 -5.90
CA ILE A 60 -1.17 1.09 -6.67
C ILE A 60 -2.04 1.39 -7.88
N GLN A 61 -2.53 0.37 -8.58
CA GLN A 61 -3.26 0.60 -9.84
C GLN A 61 -4.56 1.39 -9.64
N LYS A 62 -5.12 1.35 -8.42
CA LYS A 62 -6.37 2.06 -8.12
C LYS A 62 -6.24 3.22 -7.14
N GLY A 63 -5.13 3.35 -6.43
CA GLY A 63 -5.02 4.27 -5.31
C GLY A 63 -3.88 5.28 -5.34
N CYS A 64 -2.77 4.95 -5.95
CA CYS A 64 -1.63 5.85 -6.05
C CYS A 64 -1.64 6.55 -7.41
N ARG A 65 -1.95 7.82 -7.44
CA ARG A 65 -1.74 8.64 -8.63
C ARG A 65 -0.28 9.03 -8.68
N THR A 66 0.45 8.47 -9.64
CA THR A 66 1.83 8.86 -9.94
C THR A 66 1.95 10.28 -10.50
N ILE A 67 0.84 10.87 -10.94
CA ILE A 67 0.80 12.25 -11.38
C ILE A 67 0.70 13.13 -10.13
N ASN A 68 1.76 13.84 -9.80
CA ASN A 68 1.95 14.72 -8.63
C ASN A 68 2.23 14.04 -7.29
N GLY A 69 2.56 12.75 -7.24
CA GLY A 69 2.96 12.07 -6.01
C GLY A 69 1.85 11.86 -4.97
N MET A 70 0.60 12.19 -5.27
CA MET A 70 -0.48 12.09 -4.28
C MET A 70 -0.88 10.64 -4.01
N ASN A 71 -0.81 10.25 -2.74
CA ASN A 71 -1.41 9.01 -2.25
C ASN A 71 -2.87 9.30 -1.82
N PRO A 72 -3.88 8.73 -2.49
CA PRO A 72 -5.28 8.94 -2.13
C PRO A 72 -5.66 8.38 -0.76
N LEU A 73 -4.83 7.50 -0.17
CA LEU A 73 -5.02 7.02 1.19
C LEU A 73 -4.66 8.09 2.23
N ALA A 74 -3.64 8.90 1.97
CA ALA A 74 -3.24 10.00 2.84
C ALA A 74 -3.95 11.31 2.46
N GLY A 75 -4.12 12.17 3.41
CA GLY A 75 -4.64 13.52 3.18
C GLY A 75 -3.60 14.52 2.67
N SER A 76 -2.31 14.15 2.69
CA SER A 76 -1.18 14.99 2.31
C SER A 76 -0.04 14.12 1.77
N ASP A 77 0.79 14.69 0.92
CA ASP A 77 2.01 14.06 0.42
C ASP A 77 3.20 14.33 1.35
N PRO A 78 4.22 13.45 1.34
CA PRO A 78 5.51 13.77 1.94
C PRO A 78 6.15 14.96 1.19
N ARG A 79 6.94 15.75 1.91
CA ARG A 79 7.61 16.93 1.33
C ARG A 79 8.88 16.53 0.57
N LEU A 80 8.69 15.92 -0.58
CA LEU A 80 9.77 15.53 -1.48
C LEU A 80 10.04 16.67 -2.47
N ALA A 81 11.30 17.06 -2.60
CA ALA A 81 11.65 18.25 -3.37
C ALA A 81 12.37 17.95 -4.68
N THR A 82 13.23 16.94 -4.71
CA THR A 82 14.22 16.80 -5.80
C THR A 82 14.37 15.39 -6.34
N ALA A 83 13.89 14.35 -5.65
CA ALA A 83 14.03 12.96 -6.08
C ALA A 83 13.34 12.71 -7.42
N GLN A 84 13.99 11.92 -8.28
CA GLN A 84 13.45 11.54 -9.59
C GLN A 84 12.48 10.37 -9.50
N SER A 85 12.72 9.43 -8.59
CA SER A 85 11.85 8.29 -8.34
C SER A 85 11.85 7.95 -6.84
N VAL A 86 10.67 7.71 -6.28
CA VAL A 86 10.49 7.37 -4.85
C VAL A 86 9.52 6.21 -4.71
N PHE A 87 9.82 5.30 -3.77
CA PHE A 87 8.98 4.15 -3.51
C PHE A 87 8.99 3.78 -2.03
N LEU A 88 7.81 3.69 -1.40
CA LEU A 88 7.62 3.25 -0.02
C LEU A 88 6.67 2.05 -0.02
N TYR A 89 7.15 0.93 0.47
CA TYR A 89 6.47 -0.34 0.44
C TYR A 89 6.43 -0.98 1.81
N GLU A 90 5.25 -1.43 2.26
CA GLU A 90 5.07 -2.18 3.49
C GLU A 90 5.16 -3.68 3.20
N VAL A 91 6.13 -4.34 3.84
CA VAL A 91 6.57 -5.71 3.51
C VAL A 91 5.55 -6.77 3.94
N ASN A 92 4.96 -6.61 5.14
CA ASN A 92 4.11 -7.64 5.73
C ASN A 92 2.73 -7.73 5.08
N THR A 93 2.24 -6.60 4.55
CA THR A 93 0.92 -6.50 3.91
C THR A 93 1.02 -6.42 2.38
N ASP A 94 2.24 -6.51 1.83
CA ASP A 94 2.49 -6.38 0.38
C ASP A 94 1.90 -5.09 -0.22
N THR A 95 1.93 -3.98 0.55
CA THR A 95 1.23 -2.74 0.20
C THR A 95 2.21 -1.63 -0.20
N VAL A 96 1.98 -1.00 -1.35
CA VAL A 96 2.67 0.24 -1.69
C VAL A 96 1.98 1.41 -0.98
N VAL A 97 2.71 2.04 -0.08
CA VAL A 97 2.21 3.14 0.75
C VAL A 97 2.37 4.48 0.04
N TYR A 98 3.48 4.67 -0.67
CA TYR A 98 3.72 5.86 -1.48
C TYR A 98 4.57 5.52 -2.71
N ALA A 99 4.28 6.17 -3.83
CA ALA A 99 5.08 6.06 -5.04
C ALA A 99 5.04 7.38 -5.82
N TYR A 100 6.22 7.84 -6.20
CA TYR A 100 6.40 8.96 -7.11
C TYR A 100 7.31 8.52 -8.26
N ASN A 101 6.83 8.60 -9.48
CA ASN A 101 7.53 8.11 -10.68
C ASN A 101 8.16 6.71 -10.48
N PRO A 102 7.43 5.71 -9.93
CA PRO A 102 8.01 4.46 -9.47
C PRO A 102 8.65 3.62 -10.57
N ASP A 103 8.25 3.82 -11.81
CA ASP A 103 8.68 3.08 -12.99
C ASP A 103 9.54 3.92 -13.94
N THR A 104 9.86 5.16 -13.57
CA THR A 104 10.81 6.00 -14.30
C THR A 104 12.22 5.45 -14.14
N GLN A 105 12.88 5.19 -15.26
CA GLN A 105 14.27 4.72 -15.28
C GLN A 105 15.22 5.84 -14.83
N VAL A 106 15.98 5.55 -13.79
CA VAL A 106 16.98 6.41 -13.17
C VAL A 106 18.24 5.60 -12.95
N HIS A 107 19.38 6.24 -12.96
CA HIS A 107 20.65 5.58 -12.65
C HIS A 107 20.69 5.17 -11.16
N PRO A 108 20.76 3.88 -10.80
CA PRO A 108 20.68 3.43 -9.42
C PRO A 108 21.94 3.70 -8.61
N GLY A 109 23.05 4.05 -9.29
CA GLY A 109 24.35 4.19 -8.67
C GLY A 109 24.84 2.92 -8.01
N THR A 110 25.58 3.09 -6.91
CA THR A 110 26.16 1.96 -6.17
C THR A 110 25.12 1.08 -5.44
N LEU A 111 23.83 1.45 -5.46
CA LEU A 111 22.76 0.56 -4.98
C LEU A 111 22.70 -0.78 -5.78
N ALA A 112 23.28 -0.84 -6.98
CA ALA A 112 23.51 -2.09 -7.73
C ALA A 112 24.21 -3.16 -6.89
N LYS A 113 25.05 -2.76 -5.91
CA LYS A 113 25.76 -3.66 -5.02
C LYS A 113 24.84 -4.42 -4.04
N ILE A 114 23.60 -4.00 -3.87
CA ILE A 114 22.57 -4.79 -3.14
C ILE A 114 22.38 -6.13 -3.87
N LEU A 115 22.16 -6.07 -5.17
CA LEU A 115 21.99 -7.29 -5.98
C LEU A 115 23.29 -8.11 -6.07
N LEU A 116 24.44 -7.44 -6.21
CA LEU A 116 25.74 -8.13 -6.17
C LEU A 116 25.89 -8.91 -4.87
N SER A 117 25.69 -8.26 -3.71
CA SER A 117 25.85 -8.89 -2.39
C SER A 117 24.89 -10.05 -2.19
N MET A 118 23.65 -9.91 -2.67
CA MET A 118 22.66 -10.98 -2.63
C MET A 118 23.13 -12.20 -3.44
N ILE A 119 23.62 -12.01 -4.66
CA ILE A 119 24.12 -13.11 -5.52
C ILE A 119 25.34 -13.79 -4.88
N VAL A 120 26.23 -13.01 -4.24
CA VAL A 120 27.38 -13.60 -3.53
C VAL A 120 26.89 -14.51 -2.40
N LEU A 121 25.92 -14.06 -1.60
CA LEU A 121 25.34 -14.85 -0.51
C LEU A 121 24.50 -16.06 -1.00
N GLU A 122 24.04 -16.05 -2.24
CA GLU A 122 23.38 -17.20 -2.88
C GLU A 122 24.38 -18.27 -3.34
N ASN A 123 25.68 -17.94 -3.47
CA ASN A 123 26.70 -18.82 -4.07
C ASN A 123 27.90 -19.12 -3.18
N CYS A 124 28.05 -18.45 -2.03
CA CYS A 124 29.21 -18.57 -1.15
C CYS A 124 28.79 -18.65 0.32
N GLU A 125 29.60 -19.31 1.12
CA GLU A 125 29.53 -19.25 2.58
C GLU A 125 30.31 -18.02 3.09
N LEU A 126 29.92 -17.47 4.24
CA LEU A 126 30.55 -16.27 4.82
C LEU A 126 32.05 -16.43 5.11
N ASP A 127 32.47 -17.65 5.49
CA ASP A 127 33.86 -17.98 5.83
C ASP A 127 34.72 -18.42 4.63
N ASP A 128 34.14 -18.46 3.42
CA ASP A 128 34.89 -18.82 2.22
C ASP A 128 36.04 -17.82 1.99
N LYS A 129 37.17 -18.33 1.52
CA LYS A 129 38.37 -17.56 1.24
C LYS A 129 38.42 -17.12 -0.22
N VAL A 130 38.43 -15.82 -0.41
CA VAL A 130 38.58 -15.16 -1.67
C VAL A 130 40.05 -14.76 -1.86
N THR A 131 40.69 -15.23 -2.90
CA THR A 131 42.00 -14.74 -3.30
C THR A 131 41.81 -13.58 -4.27
N VAL A 132 42.31 -12.41 -3.91
CA VAL A 132 42.20 -11.20 -4.74
C VAL A 132 42.98 -11.39 -6.05
N THR A 133 42.29 -11.17 -7.17
CA THR A 133 42.86 -11.32 -8.51
C THR A 133 44.08 -10.40 -8.71
N GLU A 134 45.07 -10.90 -9.43
CA GLU A 134 46.22 -10.09 -9.82
C GLU A 134 45.77 -8.88 -10.70
N GLY A 135 46.36 -7.71 -10.42
CA GLY A 135 46.01 -6.48 -11.15
C GLY A 135 44.62 -5.91 -10.83
N ILE A 136 44.00 -6.28 -9.71
CA ILE A 136 42.66 -5.82 -9.36
C ILE A 136 42.47 -4.31 -9.46
N GLN A 137 43.49 -3.53 -9.18
CA GLN A 137 43.42 -2.06 -9.21
C GLN A 137 43.14 -1.52 -10.62
N SER A 138 43.42 -2.28 -11.69
CA SER A 138 43.13 -1.87 -13.07
C SER A 138 41.61 -1.83 -13.36
N TYR A 139 40.80 -2.49 -12.55
CA TYR A 139 39.33 -2.49 -12.64
C TYR A 139 38.70 -1.29 -11.93
N ILE A 140 39.50 -0.53 -11.15
CA ILE A 140 38.98 0.53 -10.27
C ILE A 140 39.37 1.90 -10.87
N PRO A 141 38.37 2.68 -11.33
CA PRO A 141 38.65 4.04 -11.79
C PRO A 141 39.28 4.91 -10.70
N SER A 142 40.11 5.84 -11.11
CA SER A 142 40.72 6.78 -10.17
C SER A 142 39.65 7.58 -9.43
N GLY A 143 39.79 7.66 -8.10
CA GLY A 143 38.82 8.33 -7.21
C GLY A 143 37.59 7.48 -6.85
N ALA A 144 37.41 6.30 -7.38
CA ALA A 144 36.34 5.39 -6.96
C ALA A 144 36.65 4.77 -5.61
N GLY A 145 35.62 4.63 -4.75
CA GLY A 145 35.75 4.05 -3.41
C GLY A 145 36.33 2.64 -3.44
N ASN A 146 37.29 2.36 -2.57
CA ASN A 146 37.95 1.06 -2.44
C ASN A 146 38.58 0.92 -1.03
N ILE A 147 38.95 -0.29 -0.64
CA ILE A 147 39.64 -0.61 0.63
C ILE A 147 41.11 -1.00 0.42
N GLN A 148 41.66 -0.70 -0.75
CA GLN A 148 43.06 -0.88 -1.12
C GLN A 148 43.51 -2.35 -1.09
N LEU A 149 42.67 -3.28 -1.59
CA LEU A 149 43.01 -4.69 -1.71
C LEU A 149 44.32 -4.87 -2.54
N LYS A 150 45.13 -5.80 -2.11
CA LYS A 150 46.38 -6.18 -2.81
C LYS A 150 46.15 -7.41 -3.65
N SER A 151 46.83 -7.48 -4.81
CA SER A 151 46.86 -8.70 -5.61
C SER A 151 47.33 -9.89 -4.76
N ASN A 152 46.66 -11.03 -4.87
CA ASN A 152 46.89 -12.25 -4.10
C ASN A 152 46.63 -12.16 -2.58
N GLU A 153 46.07 -11.07 -2.07
CA GLU A 153 45.57 -10.99 -0.69
C GLU A 153 44.42 -11.99 -0.50
N VAL A 154 44.40 -12.70 0.64
CA VAL A 154 43.34 -13.65 0.96
C VAL A 154 42.40 -13.05 1.99
N MET A 155 41.11 -12.94 1.62
CA MET A 155 40.06 -12.34 2.44
C MET A 155 38.92 -13.33 2.63
N LYS A 156 38.11 -13.13 3.67
CA LYS A 156 36.82 -13.85 3.78
C LYS A 156 35.72 -13.13 2.98
N VAL A 157 34.73 -13.91 2.50
CA VAL A 157 33.54 -13.36 1.86
C VAL A 157 32.84 -12.33 2.74
N VAL A 158 32.68 -12.61 4.04
CA VAL A 158 32.04 -11.67 5.00
C VAL A 158 32.77 -10.34 5.10
N ASP A 159 34.09 -10.35 5.09
CA ASP A 159 34.90 -9.11 5.17
C ASP A 159 34.71 -8.23 3.91
N LEU A 160 34.72 -8.88 2.76
CA LEU A 160 34.48 -8.20 1.48
C LEU A 160 33.05 -7.70 1.34
N LEU A 161 32.03 -8.44 1.82
CA LEU A 161 30.65 -8.00 1.81
C LEU A 161 30.42 -6.78 2.70
N HIS A 162 31.05 -6.72 3.90
CA HIS A 162 31.00 -5.52 4.73
C HIS A 162 31.65 -4.32 4.03
N ALA A 163 32.78 -4.52 3.36
CA ALA A 163 33.40 -3.46 2.59
C ALA A 163 32.52 -2.96 1.43
N VAL A 164 31.86 -3.88 0.71
CA VAL A 164 30.93 -3.54 -0.38
C VAL A 164 29.74 -2.74 0.13
N ILE A 165 29.08 -3.18 1.21
CA ILE A 165 27.83 -2.57 1.68
C ILE A 165 28.11 -1.29 2.47
N MET A 166 29.11 -1.29 3.35
CA MET A 166 29.38 -0.15 4.24
C MET A 166 30.20 0.95 3.59
N GLN A 167 31.16 0.60 2.71
CA GLN A 167 32.11 1.56 2.09
C GLN A 167 31.90 1.74 0.58
N ASN A 168 30.94 1.04 -0.01
CA ASN A 168 30.78 0.99 -1.47
C ASN A 168 32.08 0.54 -2.19
N ALA A 169 32.91 -0.30 -1.56
CA ALA A 169 34.22 -0.70 -2.08
C ALA A 169 34.11 -1.43 -3.42
N ASN A 170 34.75 -0.87 -4.46
CA ASN A 170 34.68 -1.42 -5.80
C ASN A 170 35.68 -2.58 -5.99
N ASP A 171 36.84 -2.52 -5.35
CA ASP A 171 37.83 -3.62 -5.34
C ASP A 171 37.27 -4.86 -4.67
N ALA A 172 36.58 -4.72 -3.54
CA ALA A 172 35.86 -5.84 -2.89
C ALA A 172 34.77 -6.42 -3.80
N ALA A 173 34.00 -5.56 -4.47
CA ALA A 173 32.98 -6.01 -5.43
C ALA A 173 33.58 -6.82 -6.60
N VAL A 174 34.72 -6.35 -7.17
CA VAL A 174 35.44 -7.08 -8.24
C VAL A 174 35.99 -8.40 -7.74
N ALA A 175 36.60 -8.43 -6.52
CA ALA A 175 37.15 -9.65 -5.95
C ALA A 175 36.07 -10.72 -5.75
N LEU A 176 34.90 -10.32 -5.21
CA LEU A 176 33.75 -11.21 -5.04
C LEU A 176 33.19 -11.69 -6.39
N ALA A 177 33.06 -10.79 -7.36
CA ALA A 177 32.58 -11.16 -8.69
C ALA A 177 33.50 -12.19 -9.39
N HIS A 178 34.82 -12.00 -9.29
CA HIS A 178 35.78 -12.97 -9.82
C HIS A 178 35.73 -14.29 -9.08
N HIS A 179 35.53 -14.28 -7.76
CA HIS A 179 35.41 -15.51 -6.96
C HIS A 179 34.19 -16.33 -7.38
N VAL A 180 33.04 -15.69 -7.57
CA VAL A 180 31.77 -16.37 -7.89
C VAL A 180 31.69 -16.79 -9.36
N ALA A 181 32.09 -15.91 -10.29
CA ALA A 181 31.83 -16.09 -11.72
C ALA A 181 33.09 -16.13 -12.60
N GLY A 182 34.27 -15.98 -12.02
CA GLY A 182 35.53 -15.95 -12.77
C GLY A 182 35.86 -14.60 -13.41
N THR A 183 34.88 -13.87 -13.93
CA THR A 183 35.03 -12.55 -14.52
C THR A 183 33.91 -11.59 -14.11
N THR A 184 34.21 -10.27 -14.16
CA THR A 184 33.18 -9.24 -13.94
C THR A 184 32.06 -9.26 -15.00
N GLY A 185 32.38 -9.69 -16.23
CA GLY A 185 31.40 -9.79 -17.32
C GLY A 185 30.40 -10.91 -17.11
N GLU A 186 30.85 -12.09 -16.69
CA GLU A 186 29.98 -13.22 -16.34
C GLU A 186 29.13 -12.90 -15.13
N PHE A 187 29.72 -12.26 -14.11
CA PHE A 187 28.95 -11.83 -12.94
C PHE A 187 27.89 -10.80 -13.30
N LEU A 188 28.18 -9.84 -14.19
CA LEU A 188 27.20 -8.86 -14.69
C LEU A 188 26.02 -9.55 -15.39
N GLN A 189 26.28 -10.61 -16.16
CA GLN A 189 25.21 -11.42 -16.76
C GLN A 189 24.36 -12.09 -15.68
N MET A 190 24.98 -12.63 -14.61
CA MET A 190 24.25 -13.17 -13.47
C MET A 190 23.35 -12.11 -12.81
N MET A 191 23.86 -10.88 -12.59
CA MET A 191 23.08 -9.78 -12.04
C MET A 191 21.85 -9.46 -12.89
N ASN A 192 22.03 -9.26 -14.21
CA ASN A 192 20.92 -8.93 -15.10
C ASN A 192 19.91 -10.09 -15.23
N ASN A 193 20.36 -11.34 -15.21
CA ASN A 193 19.47 -12.51 -15.21
C ASN A 193 18.69 -12.59 -13.88
N ARG A 194 19.36 -12.39 -12.74
CA ARG A 194 18.73 -12.45 -11.43
C ARG A 194 17.71 -11.31 -11.25
N ALA A 195 18.02 -10.10 -11.74
CA ALA A 195 17.06 -8.99 -11.75
C ALA A 195 15.78 -9.36 -12.54
N LYS A 196 15.91 -9.99 -13.70
CA LYS A 196 14.75 -10.49 -14.48
C LYS A 196 13.96 -11.55 -13.73
N GLN A 197 14.62 -12.49 -13.04
CA GLN A 197 13.96 -13.52 -12.21
C GLN A 197 13.18 -12.92 -11.03
N ILE A 198 13.67 -11.83 -10.45
CA ILE A 198 12.97 -11.07 -9.41
C ILE A 198 11.74 -10.33 -9.98
N GLY A 199 11.62 -10.23 -11.31
CA GLY A 199 10.55 -9.46 -11.98
C GLY A 199 10.88 -7.98 -12.14
N CYS A 200 12.16 -7.61 -12.20
CA CYS A 200 12.61 -6.26 -12.52
C CYS A 200 12.56 -6.04 -14.03
N THR A 201 11.48 -5.44 -14.52
CA THR A 201 11.24 -5.28 -15.96
C THR A 201 11.86 -4.02 -16.56
N ASN A 202 12.25 -3.06 -15.71
CA ASN A 202 12.80 -1.78 -16.09
C ASN A 202 14.23 -1.55 -15.56
N THR A 203 14.95 -2.67 -15.34
CA THR A 203 16.32 -2.64 -14.78
C THR A 203 17.30 -3.34 -15.70
N GLU A 204 18.41 -2.66 -15.97
CA GLU A 204 19.58 -3.21 -16.61
C GLU A 204 20.84 -2.59 -15.98
N PHE A 205 21.76 -3.43 -15.57
CA PHE A 205 23.05 -2.99 -15.03
C PHE A 205 24.10 -3.05 -16.12
N GLY A 206 24.85 -1.96 -16.31
CA GLY A 206 25.96 -1.87 -17.27
C GLY A 206 27.31 -2.28 -16.69
N ASN A 207 27.40 -2.40 -15.35
CA ASN A 207 28.55 -2.93 -14.63
C ASN A 207 28.13 -3.45 -13.24
N ILE A 208 29.03 -4.19 -12.59
CA ILE A 208 28.78 -4.83 -11.30
C ILE A 208 28.77 -3.86 -10.11
N SER A 209 29.41 -2.73 -10.23
CA SER A 209 29.72 -1.82 -9.12
C SER A 209 28.76 -0.63 -9.02
N GLY A 210 27.94 -0.40 -10.04
CA GLY A 210 27.05 0.77 -10.11
C GLY A 210 27.77 2.08 -10.38
N LEU A 211 29.00 2.04 -10.87
CA LEU A 211 29.67 3.22 -11.42
C LEU A 211 28.91 3.69 -12.67
N TYR A 212 28.97 5.00 -12.92
CA TYR A 212 28.17 5.60 -14.00
C TYR A 212 28.48 4.97 -15.37
N THR A 213 27.43 4.48 -16.01
CA THR A 213 27.37 4.12 -17.42
C THR A 213 25.98 4.43 -17.94
N ALA A 214 25.89 4.88 -19.19
CA ALA A 214 24.59 5.20 -19.79
C ALA A 214 23.60 4.01 -19.83
N GLN A 215 24.12 2.78 -19.74
CA GLN A 215 23.34 1.54 -19.76
C GLN A 215 22.81 1.14 -18.39
N SER A 216 23.36 1.65 -17.29
CA SER A 216 22.90 1.27 -15.94
C SER A 216 21.64 2.05 -15.56
N LEU A 217 20.49 1.43 -15.71
CA LEU A 217 19.19 2.03 -15.40
C LEU A 217 18.38 1.11 -14.50
N SER A 218 17.62 1.69 -13.57
CA SER A 218 16.66 0.99 -12.73
C SER A 218 15.51 1.92 -12.34
N THR A 219 14.59 1.45 -11.53
CA THR A 219 13.45 2.23 -11.05
C THR A 219 13.30 2.11 -9.55
N GLY A 220 12.57 3.01 -8.90
CA GLY A 220 12.29 2.91 -7.46
C GLY A 220 11.60 1.60 -7.10
N ARG A 221 10.66 1.15 -7.92
CA ARG A 221 9.96 -0.12 -7.76
C ARG A 221 10.91 -1.32 -7.88
N ASP A 222 11.73 -1.35 -8.92
CA ASP A 222 12.62 -2.49 -9.15
C ASP A 222 13.72 -2.58 -8.09
N MET A 223 14.27 -1.43 -7.65
CA MET A 223 15.21 -1.41 -6.53
C MET A 223 14.58 -1.89 -5.22
N ALA A 224 13.30 -1.57 -4.99
CA ALA A 224 12.57 -2.09 -3.84
C ALA A 224 12.35 -3.62 -3.92
N LYS A 225 12.06 -4.17 -5.12
CA LYS A 225 12.00 -5.63 -5.33
C LYS A 225 13.33 -6.30 -5.04
N ILE A 226 14.44 -5.72 -5.53
CA ILE A 226 15.79 -6.24 -5.28
C ILE A 226 16.09 -6.24 -3.79
N LEU A 227 15.82 -5.14 -3.07
CA LEU A 227 16.06 -5.08 -1.64
C LEU A 227 15.14 -6.04 -0.86
N ARG A 228 13.87 -6.17 -1.26
CA ARG A 228 12.94 -7.16 -0.68
C ARG A 228 13.46 -8.58 -0.80
N GLU A 229 14.02 -8.93 -1.94
CA GLU A 229 14.60 -10.26 -2.15
C GLU A 229 15.85 -10.45 -1.30
N ALA A 230 16.75 -9.47 -1.29
CA ALA A 230 18.00 -9.51 -0.55
C ALA A 230 17.78 -9.67 0.97
N ILE A 231 16.80 -9.00 1.55
CA ILE A 231 16.51 -9.10 3.00
C ILE A 231 15.85 -10.41 3.43
N LYS A 232 15.51 -11.31 2.50
CA LYS A 232 15.12 -12.68 2.86
C LYS A 232 16.31 -13.46 3.44
N ASN A 233 17.52 -13.10 3.04
CA ASN A 233 18.75 -13.66 3.59
C ASN A 233 19.09 -12.97 4.93
N PRO A 234 19.19 -13.72 6.06
CA PRO A 234 19.48 -13.14 7.37
C PRO A 234 20.87 -12.53 7.44
N ASP A 235 21.86 -13.11 6.77
CA ASP A 235 23.24 -12.58 6.77
C ASP A 235 23.30 -11.24 6.03
N PHE A 236 22.55 -11.07 4.95
CA PHE A 236 22.42 -9.79 4.29
C PHE A 236 21.87 -8.72 5.23
N LYS A 237 20.82 -9.04 6.00
CA LYS A 237 20.26 -8.12 7.00
C LYS A 237 21.29 -7.72 8.05
N GLU A 238 22.03 -8.68 8.57
CA GLU A 238 23.06 -8.43 9.60
C GLU A 238 24.18 -7.53 9.07
N ILE A 239 24.68 -7.79 7.86
CA ILE A 239 25.72 -6.98 7.23
C ILE A 239 25.20 -5.55 6.94
N MET A 240 23.98 -5.42 6.43
CA MET A 240 23.39 -4.15 6.03
C MET A 240 23.14 -3.21 7.23
N LYS A 241 22.92 -3.75 8.44
CA LYS A 241 22.70 -2.95 9.68
C LYS A 241 23.98 -2.65 10.45
N THR A 242 25.13 -3.20 10.01
CA THR A 242 26.39 -3.04 10.74
C THR A 242 26.85 -1.59 10.71
N GLN A 243 27.11 -1.03 11.90
CA GLN A 243 27.51 0.38 12.04
C GLN A 243 29.03 0.55 11.88
N THR A 244 29.81 -0.33 12.48
CA THR A 244 31.27 -0.33 12.45
C THR A 244 31.76 -1.75 12.19
N TYR A 245 32.78 -1.89 11.39
CA TYR A 245 33.38 -3.17 11.09
C TYR A 245 34.90 -3.06 10.99
N THR A 246 35.62 -4.06 11.50
CA THR A 246 37.07 -4.17 11.40
C THR A 246 37.43 -5.44 10.67
N ILE A 247 38.03 -5.31 9.50
CA ILE A 247 38.67 -6.41 8.77
C ILE A 247 39.99 -6.69 9.48
N PRO A 248 40.23 -7.91 9.93
CA PRO A 248 41.50 -8.29 10.56
C PRO A 248 42.70 -8.06 9.63
N ALA A 249 43.89 -7.88 10.21
CA ALA A 249 45.13 -7.85 9.41
C ALA A 249 45.29 -9.13 8.61
N THR A 250 45.83 -8.97 7.40
CA THR A 250 46.21 -10.08 6.51
C THR A 250 47.74 -10.14 6.40
N ASP A 251 48.27 -11.13 5.72
CA ASP A 251 49.73 -11.20 5.45
C ASP A 251 50.25 -10.00 4.62
N MET A 252 49.35 -9.21 4.01
CA MET A 252 49.70 -8.12 3.09
C MET A 252 49.30 -6.74 3.58
N MET A 253 48.38 -6.65 4.53
CA MET A 253 47.82 -5.37 4.99
C MET A 253 47.50 -5.42 6.49
N GLU A 254 47.72 -4.29 7.13
CA GLU A 254 47.22 -4.03 8.49
C GLU A 254 45.68 -4.09 8.55
N GLU A 255 45.13 -4.15 9.77
CA GLU A 255 43.68 -4.12 9.97
C GLU A 255 43.05 -2.87 9.35
N ARG A 256 41.80 -3.03 8.85
CA ARG A 256 41.03 -1.94 8.25
C ARG A 256 39.73 -1.77 9.01
N SER A 257 39.58 -0.64 9.68
CA SER A 257 38.33 -0.30 10.37
C SER A 257 37.58 0.78 9.62
N PHE A 258 36.26 0.62 9.51
CA PHE A 258 35.42 1.61 8.87
C PHE A 258 34.01 1.64 9.46
N ASN A 259 33.36 2.77 9.33
CA ASN A 259 31.97 3.00 9.71
C ASN A 259 31.10 2.98 8.46
N THR A 260 29.84 2.61 8.61
CA THR A 260 28.89 2.67 7.51
C THR A 260 28.72 4.11 6.98
N GLN A 261 28.42 4.22 5.68
CA GLN A 261 28.04 5.48 5.05
C GLN A 261 26.52 5.77 5.13
N ASN A 262 25.75 4.89 5.78
CA ASN A 262 24.35 5.11 6.06
C ASN A 262 24.18 5.88 7.37
N TYR A 263 23.94 7.18 7.28
CA TYR A 263 23.81 8.08 8.44
C TYR A 263 22.56 7.84 9.26
N PHE A 264 21.59 7.08 8.76
CA PHE A 264 20.42 6.71 9.57
C PHE A 264 20.73 5.72 10.69
N ILE A 265 21.73 4.84 10.50
CA ILE A 265 22.07 3.82 11.49
C ILE A 265 23.37 4.15 12.24
N TYR A 266 24.13 5.14 11.81
CA TYR A 266 25.38 5.54 12.43
C TYR A 266 25.36 7.04 12.69
N ASP A 267 25.26 7.40 13.97
CA ASP A 267 25.29 8.78 14.44
C ASP A 267 26.71 9.35 14.24
N ARG A 268 26.81 10.36 13.40
CA ARG A 268 28.01 11.19 13.26
C ARG A 268 27.68 12.57 13.81
N ASP A 269 28.49 13.06 14.73
CA ASP A 269 28.37 14.34 15.46
C ASP A 269 28.01 15.59 14.65
N LEU A 270 27.86 15.47 13.34
CA LEU A 270 27.63 16.59 12.43
C LEU A 270 26.28 16.55 11.68
N GLN A 271 25.45 15.50 11.86
CA GLN A 271 24.25 15.32 11.04
C GLN A 271 23.16 14.57 11.79
N ASP A 272 22.08 15.23 12.00
CA ASP A 272 20.89 14.75 12.71
C ASP A 272 20.00 13.85 11.84
N PHE A 273 20.60 12.80 11.22
CA PHE A 273 19.87 11.82 10.40
C PHE A 273 19.60 10.51 11.11
N PHE A 274 20.21 10.30 12.30
CA PHE A 274 19.99 9.05 13.03
C PHE A 274 18.50 8.81 13.27
N ASP A 275 18.04 7.60 12.89
CA ASP A 275 16.65 7.18 13.05
C ASP A 275 16.66 5.73 13.51
N ASP A 276 16.25 5.48 14.75
CA ASP A 276 16.21 4.17 15.39
C ASP A 276 15.22 3.20 14.73
N ARG A 277 14.33 3.70 13.89
CA ARG A 277 13.43 2.91 13.08
C ARG A 277 14.13 2.24 11.90
N VAL A 278 15.23 2.81 11.40
CA VAL A 278 15.97 2.27 10.25
C VAL A 278 16.81 1.07 10.67
N THR A 279 16.55 -0.06 10.04
CA THR A 279 17.18 -1.35 10.35
C THR A 279 18.35 -1.69 9.43
N GLY A 280 18.64 -0.86 8.43
CA GLY A 280 19.77 -1.01 7.52
C GLY A 280 19.54 -0.30 6.19
N GLY A 281 20.54 -0.32 5.31
CA GLY A 281 20.42 0.27 3.99
C GLY A 281 21.75 0.68 3.37
N MET A 282 21.67 1.06 2.10
CA MET A 282 22.81 1.57 1.34
C MET A 282 22.46 2.92 0.72
N GLN A 283 23.46 3.79 0.63
CA GLN A 283 23.37 5.06 -0.08
C GLN A 283 24.33 5.08 -1.29
N SER A 284 24.05 5.95 -2.24
CA SER A 284 24.84 6.21 -3.42
C SER A 284 24.88 7.70 -3.71
N TYR A 285 26.00 8.18 -4.21
CA TYR A 285 26.11 9.52 -4.76
C TYR A 285 27.04 9.55 -5.97
N HIS A 286 26.62 10.22 -7.02
CA HIS A 286 27.45 10.58 -8.15
C HIS A 286 27.03 11.97 -8.66
N ALA A 287 28.00 12.78 -9.09
CA ALA A 287 27.74 14.17 -9.49
C ALA A 287 26.71 14.27 -10.64
N ASP A 288 26.77 13.34 -11.61
CA ASP A 288 25.90 13.38 -12.78
C ASP A 288 24.53 12.72 -12.56
N THR A 289 24.40 11.84 -11.57
CA THR A 289 23.18 11.05 -11.36
C THR A 289 22.43 11.40 -10.07
N GLY A 290 23.00 12.28 -9.25
CA GLY A 290 22.44 12.65 -7.97
C GLY A 290 22.72 11.64 -6.86
N ALA A 291 21.98 11.80 -5.77
CA ALA A 291 22.08 10.98 -4.59
C ALA A 291 20.89 10.01 -4.49
N SER A 292 21.18 8.76 -4.15
CA SER A 292 20.17 7.73 -3.99
C SER A 292 20.34 7.00 -2.65
N ILE A 293 19.27 6.42 -2.13
CA ILE A 293 19.32 5.63 -0.91
C ILE A 293 18.19 4.59 -0.93
N ALA A 294 18.49 3.40 -0.42
CA ALA A 294 17.52 2.34 -0.20
C ALA A 294 17.69 1.81 1.23
N VAL A 295 16.64 1.81 2.02
CA VAL A 295 16.66 1.41 3.43
C VAL A 295 15.52 0.46 3.77
N THR A 296 15.70 -0.27 4.87
CA THR A 296 14.62 -0.94 5.60
C THR A 296 14.38 -0.22 6.91
N ALA A 297 13.12 -0.13 7.33
CA ALA A 297 12.78 0.53 8.59
C ALA A 297 11.57 -0.16 9.23
N GLU A 298 11.58 -0.28 10.56
CA GLU A 298 10.53 -0.96 11.31
C GLU A 298 10.05 -0.10 12.48
N SER A 299 8.76 0.04 12.64
CA SER A 299 8.14 0.70 13.79
C SER A 299 6.67 0.36 13.91
N LYS A 300 6.16 0.24 15.13
CA LYS A 300 4.72 0.05 15.41
C LYS A 300 4.06 -1.08 14.64
N GLY A 301 4.79 -2.16 14.38
CA GLY A 301 4.30 -3.32 13.63
C GLY A 301 4.27 -3.15 12.11
N MET A 302 4.79 -2.04 11.58
CA MET A 302 5.02 -1.82 10.15
C MET A 302 6.49 -2.06 9.82
N SER A 303 6.74 -2.69 8.67
CA SER A 303 8.07 -2.98 8.14
C SER A 303 8.17 -2.42 6.72
N TYR A 304 8.93 -1.35 6.55
CA TYR A 304 9.05 -0.65 5.28
C TYR A 304 10.35 -0.98 4.53
N ILE A 305 10.22 -1.08 3.22
CA ILE A 305 11.29 -0.85 2.27
C ILE A 305 11.05 0.53 1.65
N ALA A 306 12.04 1.41 1.73
CA ALA A 306 11.97 2.75 1.18
C ALA A 306 13.14 3.00 0.23
N VAL A 307 12.83 3.56 -0.94
CA VAL A 307 13.80 3.86 -1.99
C VAL A 307 13.62 5.30 -2.47
N VAL A 308 14.70 6.06 -2.51
CA VAL A 308 14.78 7.41 -3.08
C VAL A 308 15.92 7.40 -4.09
N LEU A 309 15.63 7.73 -5.36
CA LEU A 309 16.60 7.76 -6.44
C LEU A 309 16.75 9.17 -7.04
N GLY A 310 17.99 9.57 -7.29
CA GLY A 310 18.31 10.77 -8.05
C GLY A 310 17.96 12.08 -7.35
N ALA A 311 18.03 12.12 -6.02
CA ALA A 311 17.83 13.34 -5.25
C ALA A 311 19.06 14.29 -5.37
N VAL A 312 18.83 15.58 -5.21
CA VAL A 312 19.88 16.59 -5.30
C VAL A 312 20.78 16.54 -4.06
N ARG A 313 22.09 16.57 -4.31
CA ARG A 313 23.11 16.80 -3.28
C ARG A 313 23.97 17.98 -3.67
N THR A 314 24.08 18.98 -2.80
CA THR A 314 24.91 20.15 -3.04
C THR A 314 26.06 20.22 -2.04
N PHE A 315 27.14 20.90 -2.42
CA PHE A 315 28.33 21.06 -1.62
C PHE A 315 28.63 22.55 -1.39
N ALA A 316 29.33 22.86 -0.30
CA ALA A 316 29.90 24.18 -0.08
C ALA A 316 30.93 24.52 -1.19
N GLU A 317 31.25 25.79 -1.32
CA GLU A 317 32.23 26.27 -2.35
C GLU A 317 33.58 25.55 -2.27
N ASN A 318 33.98 25.06 -1.11
CA ASN A 318 35.20 24.27 -0.93
C ASN A 318 35.11 22.84 -1.51
N GLY A 319 33.92 22.42 -1.97
CA GLY A 319 33.65 21.11 -2.59
C GLY A 319 33.70 19.90 -1.65
N TRP A 320 34.00 20.10 -0.37
CA TRP A 320 34.21 18.99 0.58
C TRP A 320 33.04 18.74 1.52
N MET A 321 32.32 19.80 1.91
CA MET A 321 31.22 19.70 2.87
C MET A 321 29.89 19.75 2.12
N PRO A 322 29.07 18.68 2.15
CA PRO A 322 27.72 18.74 1.64
C PRO A 322 26.87 19.75 2.41
N LEU A 323 26.15 20.61 1.68
CA LEU A 323 25.18 21.56 2.22
C LEU A 323 23.77 20.97 2.24
N ILE A 324 23.46 20.14 1.21
CA ILE A 324 22.17 19.45 1.11
C ILE A 324 22.44 17.97 0.85
N TYR A 325 21.86 17.14 1.66
CA TYR A 325 21.85 15.68 1.56
C TYR A 325 20.47 15.23 1.11
N GLY A 326 20.07 15.54 -0.13
CA GLY A 326 18.71 15.34 -0.60
C GLY A 326 18.20 13.91 -0.39
N ASN A 327 19.00 12.89 -0.63
CA ASN A 327 18.60 11.51 -0.41
C ASN A 327 18.27 11.20 1.07
N PHE A 328 19.02 11.75 2.03
CA PHE A 328 18.72 11.55 3.46
C PHE A 328 17.53 12.40 3.90
N ASN A 329 17.47 13.68 3.49
CA ASN A 329 16.36 14.57 3.83
C ASN A 329 15.02 14.01 3.31
N GLU A 330 14.99 13.61 2.05
CA GLU A 330 13.75 13.08 1.45
C GLU A 330 13.38 11.70 2.00
N MET A 331 14.36 10.87 2.34
CA MET A 331 14.11 9.61 3.02
C MET A 331 13.54 9.82 4.43
N SER A 332 14.05 10.81 5.21
CA SER A 332 13.48 11.16 6.51
C SER A 332 12.01 11.57 6.41
N GLU A 333 11.69 12.46 5.46
CA GLU A 333 10.30 12.89 5.20
C GLU A 333 9.41 11.71 4.75
N LEU A 334 9.94 10.79 3.94
CA LEU A 334 9.22 9.62 3.45
C LEU A 334 8.91 8.63 4.58
N LEU A 335 9.90 8.34 5.45
CA LEU A 335 9.72 7.46 6.59
C LEU A 335 8.77 8.07 7.63
N GLU A 336 8.93 9.37 7.92
CA GLU A 336 8.03 10.09 8.82
C GLU A 336 6.58 10.06 8.29
N PHE A 337 6.39 10.31 6.99
CA PHE A 337 5.10 10.17 6.33
C PHE A 337 4.52 8.76 6.52
N GLY A 338 5.29 7.70 6.23
CA GLY A 338 4.84 6.32 6.36
C GLY A 338 4.42 5.97 7.80
N PHE A 339 5.27 6.26 8.79
CA PHE A 339 5.02 5.87 10.17
C PHE A 339 4.03 6.77 10.93
N SER A 340 3.86 8.04 10.49
CA SER A 340 2.93 8.98 11.15
C SER A 340 1.53 8.97 10.55
N GLN A 341 1.37 8.68 9.25
CA GLN A 341 0.09 8.77 8.57
C GLN A 341 -0.66 7.43 8.49
N PHE A 342 0.04 6.31 8.67
CA PHE A 342 -0.52 4.98 8.46
C PHE A 342 -0.35 4.08 9.68
N LYS A 343 -1.15 3.01 9.68
CA LYS A 343 -1.06 1.88 10.61
C LYS A 343 -1.46 0.60 9.88
N VAL A 344 -1.02 -0.54 10.38
CA VAL A 344 -1.53 -1.85 9.98
C VAL A 344 -2.75 -2.19 10.83
N ASN A 345 -3.84 -2.55 10.19
CA ASN A 345 -5.04 -3.07 10.84
C ASN A 345 -5.43 -4.42 10.24
N GLN A 346 -5.89 -5.32 11.08
CA GLN A 346 -6.61 -6.51 10.63
C GLN A 346 -7.99 -6.06 10.14
N ILE A 347 -8.26 -6.23 8.86
CA ILE A 347 -9.51 -5.81 8.21
C ILE A 347 -10.43 -6.97 7.89
N ILE A 348 -9.89 -8.18 7.79
CA ILE A 348 -10.61 -9.44 7.70
C ILE A 348 -9.96 -10.41 8.68
N TYR A 349 -10.77 -11.22 9.39
CA TYR A 349 -10.28 -12.30 10.24
C TYR A 349 -11.00 -13.60 9.94
N ASP A 350 -10.34 -14.72 10.21
CA ASP A 350 -10.89 -16.05 10.03
C ASP A 350 -12.18 -16.23 10.83
N GLY A 351 -13.24 -16.75 10.19
CA GLY A 351 -14.57 -16.84 10.77
C GLY A 351 -15.35 -15.51 10.83
N MET A 352 -14.85 -14.43 10.23
CA MET A 352 -15.60 -13.18 10.17
C MET A 352 -16.89 -13.35 9.39
N SER A 353 -18.03 -13.19 10.09
CA SER A 353 -19.35 -13.17 9.45
C SER A 353 -19.47 -11.92 8.58
N LEU A 354 -19.83 -12.15 7.32
CA LEU A 354 -19.92 -11.11 6.30
C LEU A 354 -21.38 -10.78 5.98
N ASN A 355 -21.76 -10.83 4.72
CA ASN A 355 -23.10 -10.48 4.26
C ASN A 355 -24.04 -11.72 4.20
N GLN A 356 -25.34 -11.45 4.07
CA GLN A 356 -26.35 -12.42 3.73
C GLN A 356 -26.61 -12.37 2.22
N PHE A 357 -26.63 -13.53 1.58
CA PHE A 357 -26.80 -13.65 0.13
C PHE A 357 -28.09 -14.39 -0.18
N VAL A 358 -28.88 -13.83 -1.09
CA VAL A 358 -30.10 -14.46 -1.59
C VAL A 358 -29.74 -15.66 -2.45
N VAL A 359 -30.40 -16.79 -2.22
CA VAL A 359 -30.21 -18.05 -2.94
C VAL A 359 -31.47 -18.36 -3.75
N ASN A 360 -31.35 -18.46 -5.05
CA ASN A 360 -32.47 -18.82 -5.92
C ASN A 360 -32.88 -20.28 -5.70
N GLY A 361 -34.18 -20.53 -5.54
CA GLY A 361 -34.71 -21.86 -5.27
C GLY A 361 -34.57 -22.32 -3.82
N ALA A 362 -34.34 -21.40 -2.88
CA ALA A 362 -34.31 -21.66 -1.44
C ALA A 362 -35.29 -20.76 -0.69
N GLU A 363 -35.75 -21.20 0.47
CA GLU A 363 -36.61 -20.40 1.39
C GLU A 363 -35.80 -19.40 2.24
N SER A 364 -34.49 -19.54 2.26
CA SER A 364 -33.63 -18.76 3.14
C SER A 364 -32.43 -18.20 2.35
N TYR A 365 -31.77 -17.23 2.97
CA TYR A 365 -30.48 -16.73 2.51
C TYR A 365 -29.34 -17.56 3.11
N VAL A 366 -28.15 -17.49 2.51
CA VAL A 366 -26.92 -18.02 3.05
C VAL A 366 -26.09 -16.90 3.65
N VAL A 367 -25.51 -17.14 4.82
CA VAL A 367 -24.55 -16.24 5.44
C VAL A 367 -23.16 -16.59 4.93
N GLY A 368 -22.42 -15.58 4.49
CA GLY A 368 -21.02 -15.72 4.10
C GLY A 368 -20.05 -15.49 5.24
N GLU A 369 -18.95 -16.19 5.24
CA GLU A 369 -17.82 -15.97 6.15
C GLU A 369 -16.50 -15.87 5.37
N ALA A 370 -15.54 -15.15 5.93
CA ALA A 370 -14.14 -15.20 5.49
C ALA A 370 -13.43 -16.35 6.22
N ARG A 371 -12.44 -16.97 5.54
CA ARG A 371 -11.60 -18.05 6.10
C ARG A 371 -10.13 -17.69 5.99
N VAL A 372 -9.82 -16.43 6.20
CA VAL A 372 -8.47 -15.88 6.09
C VAL A 372 -8.30 -14.66 6.99
N ASP A 373 -7.10 -14.50 7.54
CA ASP A 373 -6.68 -13.28 8.22
C ASP A 373 -6.00 -12.35 7.24
N ILE A 374 -6.52 -11.13 7.06
CA ILE A 374 -5.91 -10.11 6.20
C ILE A 374 -5.65 -8.84 7.01
N ASN A 375 -4.38 -8.52 7.10
CA ASN A 375 -3.91 -7.23 7.58
C ASN A 375 -3.66 -6.30 6.38
N SER A 376 -4.00 -5.04 6.52
CA SER A 376 -3.73 -4.04 5.49
C SER A 376 -3.28 -2.72 6.09
N VAL A 377 -2.50 -1.99 5.32
CA VAL A 377 -2.13 -0.62 5.66
C VAL A 377 -3.33 0.30 5.43
N VAL A 378 -3.70 1.01 6.48
CA VAL A 378 -4.78 2.00 6.42
C VAL A 378 -4.30 3.34 6.98
N PRO A 379 -4.83 4.47 6.49
CA PRO A 379 -4.56 5.76 7.11
C PRO A 379 -4.98 5.77 8.59
N ASN A 380 -4.26 6.50 9.44
CA ASN A 380 -4.63 6.67 10.84
C ASN A 380 -6.03 7.25 11.04
N SER A 381 -6.49 8.06 10.07
CA SER A 381 -7.84 8.64 10.04
C SER A 381 -8.93 7.65 9.60
N ALA A 382 -8.56 6.47 9.06
CA ALA A 382 -9.54 5.48 8.61
C ALA A 382 -10.22 4.82 9.81
N GLN A 383 -11.55 4.79 9.75
CA GLN A 383 -12.39 4.03 10.67
C GLN A 383 -12.98 2.83 9.92
N MET A 384 -13.18 1.72 10.62
CA MET A 384 -13.72 0.49 10.01
C MET A 384 -15.07 0.69 9.33
N ASN A 385 -15.91 1.59 9.86
CA ASN A 385 -17.21 1.94 9.27
C ASN A 385 -17.09 2.75 7.96
N ASN A 386 -15.91 3.24 7.60
CA ASN A 386 -15.66 3.95 6.34
C ASN A 386 -15.12 3.01 5.24
N LEU A 387 -14.96 1.72 5.55
CA LEU A 387 -14.59 0.72 4.57
C LEU A 387 -15.82 0.30 3.77
N GLN A 388 -15.68 0.24 2.46
CA GLN A 388 -16.69 -0.27 1.56
C GLN A 388 -16.42 -1.74 1.28
N MET A 389 -17.40 -2.59 1.56
CA MET A 389 -17.34 -4.03 1.29
C MET A 389 -18.15 -4.32 0.03
N ASN A 390 -17.48 -4.63 -1.05
CA ASN A 390 -18.07 -4.93 -2.35
C ASN A 390 -18.03 -6.43 -2.59
N TYR A 391 -19.19 -7.05 -2.80
CA TYR A 391 -19.29 -8.49 -3.00
C TYR A 391 -19.57 -8.79 -4.47
N LYS A 392 -18.76 -9.67 -5.06
CA LYS A 392 -18.99 -10.24 -6.38
C LYS A 392 -19.41 -11.69 -6.19
N ILE A 393 -20.68 -11.98 -6.45
CA ILE A 393 -21.23 -13.35 -6.37
C ILE A 393 -20.58 -14.20 -7.48
N VAL A 394 -20.37 -15.48 -7.20
CA VAL A 394 -19.87 -16.44 -8.18
C VAL A 394 -20.74 -16.48 -9.45
N ASP A 395 -20.12 -16.80 -10.58
CA ASP A 395 -20.79 -16.77 -11.89
C ASP A 395 -22.04 -17.64 -11.93
N GLY A 396 -23.10 -17.09 -12.52
CA GLY A 396 -24.41 -17.74 -12.61
C GLY A 396 -25.32 -17.50 -11.40
N GLY A 397 -24.85 -16.77 -10.37
CA GLY A 397 -25.61 -16.50 -9.15
C GLY A 397 -25.75 -17.72 -8.25
N LEU A 398 -26.26 -17.49 -7.03
CA LEU A 398 -26.43 -18.58 -6.04
C LEU A 398 -27.74 -19.31 -6.28
N ARG A 399 -27.67 -20.63 -6.44
CA ARG A 399 -28.81 -21.53 -6.57
C ARG A 399 -28.76 -22.65 -5.54
N ALA A 400 -29.91 -22.99 -4.98
CA ALA A 400 -30.01 -24.11 -4.05
C ALA A 400 -29.87 -25.46 -4.81
N PRO A 401 -29.29 -26.51 -4.15
CA PRO A 401 -28.79 -26.49 -2.80
C PRO A 401 -27.38 -25.83 -2.71
N ILE A 402 -27.08 -25.14 -1.60
CA ILE A 402 -25.74 -24.66 -1.25
C ILE A 402 -25.20 -25.57 -0.15
N GLN A 403 -23.95 -25.97 -0.24
CA GLN A 403 -23.28 -26.75 0.80
C GLN A 403 -22.54 -25.82 1.78
N GLU A 404 -22.43 -26.27 3.03
CA GLU A 404 -21.54 -25.63 4.00
C GLU A 404 -20.10 -25.61 3.48
N GLY A 405 -19.41 -24.49 3.59
CA GLY A 405 -18.05 -24.31 3.07
C GLY A 405 -17.95 -24.11 1.55
N GLN A 406 -19.06 -24.00 0.85
CA GLN A 406 -19.06 -23.69 -0.58
C GLN A 406 -18.65 -22.22 -0.81
N LEU A 407 -17.78 -21.98 -1.78
CA LEU A 407 -17.45 -20.62 -2.26
C LEU A 407 -18.72 -19.98 -2.87
N ILE A 408 -19.11 -18.81 -2.37
CA ILE A 408 -20.35 -18.12 -2.78
C ILE A 408 -20.12 -16.73 -3.36
N ALA A 409 -19.03 -16.08 -2.98
CA ALA A 409 -18.68 -14.76 -3.49
C ALA A 409 -17.20 -14.47 -3.29
N THR A 410 -16.72 -13.39 -3.91
CA THR A 410 -15.48 -12.71 -3.52
C THR A 410 -15.83 -11.36 -2.90
N LEU A 411 -15.08 -10.99 -1.88
CA LEU A 411 -15.18 -9.71 -1.18
C LEU A 411 -14.00 -8.83 -1.60
N GLU A 412 -14.27 -7.62 -2.03
CA GLU A 412 -13.28 -6.56 -2.18
C GLU A 412 -13.53 -5.50 -1.11
N VAL A 413 -12.55 -5.24 -0.25
CA VAL A 413 -12.62 -4.18 0.76
C VAL A 413 -11.90 -2.95 0.24
N GLN A 414 -12.61 -1.84 0.20
CA GLN A 414 -12.09 -0.56 -0.30
C GLN A 414 -12.12 0.53 0.77
N TYR A 415 -11.12 1.40 0.72
CA TYR A 415 -11.13 2.70 1.40
C TYR A 415 -10.98 3.80 0.36
N ARG A 416 -12.01 4.66 0.21
CA ARG A 416 -12.10 5.64 -0.88
C ARG A 416 -12.04 4.91 -2.24
N SER A 417 -11.01 5.15 -3.05
CA SER A 417 -10.80 4.50 -4.35
C SER A 417 -9.75 3.38 -4.33
N SER A 418 -9.21 3.06 -3.16
CA SER A 418 -8.13 2.07 -3.02
C SER A 418 -8.67 0.75 -2.51
N VAL A 419 -8.32 -0.34 -3.18
CA VAL A 419 -8.56 -1.70 -2.69
C VAL A 419 -7.55 -2.00 -1.60
N LEU A 420 -8.03 -2.40 -0.43
CA LEU A 420 -7.21 -2.73 0.73
C LEU A 420 -7.05 -4.24 0.90
N ALA A 421 -8.05 -5.02 0.49
CA ALA A 421 -8.06 -6.48 0.59
C ALA A 421 -9.03 -7.09 -0.39
N GLU A 422 -8.74 -8.33 -0.78
CA GLU A 422 -9.66 -9.23 -1.46
C GLU A 422 -9.70 -10.56 -0.70
N ALA A 423 -10.88 -11.14 -0.55
CA ALA A 423 -11.07 -12.43 0.13
C ALA A 423 -12.16 -13.25 -0.53
N GLU A 424 -12.02 -14.56 -0.46
CA GLU A 424 -13.09 -15.50 -0.79
C GLU A 424 -14.11 -15.55 0.33
N VAL A 425 -15.39 -15.69 -0.04
CA VAL A 425 -16.51 -15.75 0.89
C VAL A 425 -17.16 -17.12 0.79
N TYR A 426 -17.21 -17.81 1.91
CA TYR A 426 -17.70 -19.17 1.99
C TYR A 426 -19.03 -19.23 2.74
N ALA A 427 -19.87 -20.21 2.40
CA ALA A 427 -21.15 -20.45 3.08
C ALA A 427 -20.92 -20.98 4.50
N VAL A 428 -21.45 -20.31 5.51
CA VAL A 428 -21.39 -20.72 6.93
C VAL A 428 -22.19 -22.03 7.15
N SER A 429 -23.29 -22.21 6.41
CA SER A 429 -24.17 -23.36 6.53
C SER A 429 -24.79 -23.73 5.18
N GLY A 430 -25.17 -24.98 5.03
CA GLY A 430 -25.87 -25.43 3.84
C GLY A 430 -27.30 -24.88 3.76
N VAL A 431 -27.78 -24.62 2.52
CA VAL A 431 -29.14 -24.20 2.23
C VAL A 431 -29.77 -25.21 1.26
N LYS A 432 -30.93 -25.79 1.64
CA LYS A 432 -31.63 -26.80 0.85
C LYS A 432 -32.47 -26.17 -0.27
N SER A 433 -32.73 -26.94 -1.32
CA SER A 433 -33.71 -26.56 -2.34
C SER A 433 -35.13 -26.63 -1.75
N ILE A 434 -36.01 -25.74 -2.21
CA ILE A 434 -37.44 -25.77 -1.89
C ILE A 434 -38.03 -27.11 -2.31
N ASP A 435 -37.57 -27.70 -3.42
CA ASP A 435 -38.06 -28.99 -3.92
C ASP A 435 -37.66 -30.16 -3.00
N ASP A 436 -36.54 -30.06 -2.26
CA ASP A 436 -36.08 -31.08 -1.31
C ASP A 436 -36.76 -31.03 0.05
N THR A 437 -37.48 -29.94 0.36
CA THR A 437 -38.17 -29.77 1.67
C THR A 437 -39.46 -30.54 1.77
N GLY A 438 -39.92 -31.17 0.69
CA GLY A 438 -41.18 -31.94 0.68
C GLY A 438 -42.44 -31.10 0.93
N VAL A 439 -42.29 -29.78 0.96
CA VAL A 439 -43.42 -28.85 1.12
C VAL A 439 -44.10 -28.70 -0.24
N THR A 440 -45.16 -29.46 -0.44
CA THR A 440 -46.07 -29.21 -1.55
C THR A 440 -46.78 -27.89 -1.28
N ILE A 441 -46.30 -26.81 -1.86
CA ILE A 441 -47.03 -25.54 -1.83
C ILE A 441 -48.31 -25.75 -2.64
N ARG A 442 -49.41 -26.07 -1.94
CA ARG A 442 -50.72 -25.85 -2.57
C ARG A 442 -50.78 -24.33 -2.84
N SER A 443 -50.75 -23.98 -4.10
CA SER A 443 -51.06 -22.62 -4.56
C SER A 443 -52.53 -22.32 -4.19
N THR A 444 -52.77 -21.92 -2.94
CA THR A 444 -53.96 -21.14 -2.65
C THR A 444 -53.69 -19.80 -3.31
N ALA A 445 -54.36 -19.58 -4.46
CA ALA A 445 -54.42 -18.26 -5.04
C ALA A 445 -54.96 -17.31 -3.95
N VAL A 446 -54.03 -16.61 -3.28
CA VAL A 446 -54.40 -15.48 -2.46
C VAL A 446 -54.91 -14.42 -3.43
N ARG A 447 -56.21 -14.29 -3.55
CA ARG A 447 -56.81 -13.08 -4.06
C ARG A 447 -56.18 -11.93 -3.27
N SER A 448 -55.40 -11.14 -3.96
CA SER A 448 -54.91 -9.86 -3.43
C SER A 448 -56.09 -8.90 -3.39
N ASP A 449 -56.87 -9.01 -2.32
CA ASP A 449 -57.65 -7.86 -1.90
C ASP A 449 -56.64 -6.87 -1.34
N SER A 450 -56.20 -5.96 -2.23
CA SER A 450 -55.35 -4.83 -1.84
C SER A 450 -56.17 -3.88 -0.99
N ASP A 451 -56.21 -4.18 0.33
CA ASP A 451 -56.77 -3.27 1.30
C ASP A 451 -55.82 -2.09 1.53
N THR A 452 -55.79 -1.23 0.53
CA THR A 452 -55.02 0.04 0.58
C THR A 452 -55.58 1.05 1.59
N SER A 453 -56.74 0.72 2.20
CA SER A 453 -57.42 1.59 3.17
C SER A 453 -56.67 1.70 4.51
N GLY A 454 -55.97 0.63 4.94
CA GLY A 454 -55.22 0.63 6.20
C GLY A 454 -53.97 1.50 6.17
N VAL A 455 -53.21 1.49 5.05
CA VAL A 455 -51.98 2.24 4.97
C VAL A 455 -52.25 3.75 4.82
N LEU A 456 -53.28 4.13 4.09
CA LEU A 456 -53.72 5.54 3.99
C LEU A 456 -54.24 6.09 5.34
N SER A 457 -54.89 5.28 6.18
CA SER A 457 -55.31 5.65 7.49
C SER A 457 -54.15 5.94 8.45
N VAL A 458 -53.09 5.10 8.43
CA VAL A 458 -51.91 5.29 9.27
C VAL A 458 -51.14 6.54 8.86
N ILE A 459 -50.94 6.77 7.53
CA ILE A 459 -50.31 7.97 7.02
C ILE A 459 -51.11 9.22 7.39
N GLY A 460 -52.44 9.18 7.25
CA GLY A 460 -53.33 10.27 7.63
C GLY A 460 -53.18 10.63 9.11
N THR A 461 -53.14 9.64 9.99
CA THR A 461 -52.97 9.84 11.43
C THR A 461 -51.62 10.45 11.79
N ILE A 462 -50.53 10.02 11.17
CA ILE A 462 -49.21 10.60 11.36
C ILE A 462 -49.16 12.06 10.91
N CYS A 463 -49.79 12.40 9.78
CA CYS A 463 -49.85 13.78 9.29
C CYS A 463 -50.63 14.69 10.22
N ILE A 464 -51.73 14.22 10.81
CA ILE A 464 -52.54 14.98 11.80
C ILE A 464 -51.72 15.23 13.07
N ILE A 465 -50.95 14.26 13.56
CA ILE A 465 -50.08 14.41 14.73
C ILE A 465 -48.97 15.47 14.45
N ILE A 466 -48.35 15.42 13.30
CA ILE A 466 -47.29 16.40 12.92
C ILE A 466 -47.87 17.82 12.82
N LEU A 467 -49.06 17.97 12.23
CA LEU A 467 -49.73 19.28 12.14
C LEU A 467 -50.11 19.79 13.52
N GLY A 468 -50.60 18.93 14.41
CA GLY A 468 -50.91 19.27 15.81
C GLY A 468 -49.68 19.75 16.58
N LEU A 469 -48.58 19.06 16.47
CA LEU A 469 -47.30 19.47 17.08
C LEU A 469 -46.77 20.79 16.53
N ALA A 470 -46.90 21.03 15.24
CA ALA A 470 -46.50 22.30 14.61
C ALA A 470 -47.35 23.45 15.09
N ALA A 471 -48.68 23.27 15.20
CA ALA A 471 -49.60 24.27 15.75
C ALA A 471 -49.31 24.60 17.22
N ALA A 472 -49.05 23.55 18.05
CA ALA A 472 -48.66 23.73 19.44
C ALA A 472 -47.34 24.50 19.59
N TYR A 473 -46.33 24.19 18.74
CA TYR A 473 -45.07 24.90 18.72
C TYR A 473 -45.23 26.38 18.33
N LEU A 474 -46.06 26.67 17.33
CA LEU A 474 -46.32 28.05 16.91
C LEU A 474 -47.10 28.84 18.00
N GLY A 475 -48.06 28.18 18.65
CA GLY A 475 -48.81 28.72 19.80
C GLY A 475 -47.90 29.08 20.97
N PHE A 476 -47.02 28.10 21.36
CA PHE A 476 -46.05 28.32 22.44
C PHE A 476 -45.07 29.45 22.12
N ASN A 477 -44.60 29.52 20.91
CA ASN A 477 -43.65 30.56 20.47
C ASN A 477 -44.32 31.96 20.44
N SER A 478 -45.61 32.03 20.07
CA SER A 478 -46.42 33.25 20.12
C SER A 478 -46.64 33.72 21.58
N TYR A 479 -46.99 32.75 22.47
CA TYR A 479 -47.16 33.00 23.92
C TYR A 479 -45.86 33.54 24.54
N MET A 480 -44.73 32.90 24.29
CA MET A 480 -43.43 33.36 24.80
C MET A 480 -43.04 34.74 24.30
N ARG A 481 -43.35 35.08 23.03
CA ARG A 481 -43.11 36.42 22.47
C ARG A 481 -43.99 37.47 23.14
N SER A 482 -45.25 37.15 23.45
CA SER A 482 -46.16 38.07 24.15
C SER A 482 -45.70 38.31 25.59
N LYS A 483 -45.30 37.27 26.31
CA LYS A 483 -44.75 37.35 27.68
C LYS A 483 -43.47 38.18 27.74
N MET A 484 -42.55 38.00 26.77
CA MET A 484 -41.35 38.85 26.70
C MET A 484 -41.64 40.30 26.36
N ARG A 485 -42.66 40.58 25.52
CA ARG A 485 -43.12 41.97 25.25
C ARG A 485 -43.70 42.62 26.50
N ALA A 486 -44.48 41.90 27.29
CA ALA A 486 -45.04 42.40 28.57
C ALA A 486 -43.93 42.70 29.59
N GLN A 487 -42.94 41.81 29.73
CA GLN A 487 -41.78 42.09 30.60
C GLN A 487 -40.94 43.28 30.14
N ARG A 488 -40.72 43.46 28.82
CA ARG A 488 -40.03 44.65 28.29
C ARG A 488 -40.83 45.95 28.56
N LYS A 489 -42.19 45.92 28.48
CA LYS A 489 -43.02 47.07 28.85
C LYS A 489 -42.88 47.39 30.34
N LYS A 490 -42.93 46.39 31.25
CA LYS A 490 -42.73 46.60 32.70
C LYS A 490 -41.36 47.20 33.01
N ARG A 491 -40.30 46.68 32.38
CA ARG A 491 -38.93 47.22 32.57
C ARG A 491 -38.77 48.64 32.04
N ARG A 492 -39.45 49.05 30.94
CA ARG A 492 -39.47 50.45 30.44
C ARG A 492 -40.25 51.40 31.34
N ALA A 493 -41.38 50.92 31.92
CA ALA A 493 -42.17 51.72 32.89
C ALA A 493 -41.42 51.94 34.21
N ALA A 494 -40.68 50.89 34.70
CA ALA A 494 -39.84 51.02 35.89
C ALA A 494 -38.71 52.07 35.70
N ARG A 495 -38.02 52.02 34.52
CA ARG A 495 -36.99 53.05 34.18
C ARG A 495 -37.47 54.45 33.98
N ARG A 496 -38.78 54.65 33.69
CA ARG A 496 -39.39 56.05 33.62
C ARG A 496 -39.80 56.55 34.98
N ARG A 497 -39.91 55.77 36.04
CA ARG A 497 -40.21 56.18 37.42
C ARG A 497 -38.97 56.50 38.26
N SER A 498 -37.78 56.16 37.74
CA SER A 498 -36.47 56.39 38.38
C SER A 498 -35.67 57.57 37.74
N ARG A 499 -36.31 58.32 36.85
CA ARG A 499 -35.92 59.69 36.38
C ARG A 499 -37.01 60.66 36.77
#